data_48ac2bd50e42a3c6b7db06142467db8e
#
_entry.id   48ac2bd50e42a3c6b7db06142467db8e
#
_cell.length_a   1.000
_cell.length_b   1.000
_cell.length_c   1.000
_cell.angle_alpha   90.00
_cell.angle_beta   90.00
_cell.angle_gamma   90.00
#
_symmetry.space_group_name_H-M   'P 1'
#
loop_
_entity.id
_entity.type
_entity.pdbx_description
1 polymer ?
#
loop_
_entity_poly.entity_id
_entity_poly.type
_entity_poly.pdbx_seq_one_letter_code
_entity_poly.pdbx_strand_id
1 'polypeptide(L)'
;MSTAEQQTTEQQTTQSDIISKHKEFLFPAVATYYEEPLALVRGEGMYVWDDAGNRYLDCFGGVLTVSVGHANPKVNAAIIEQVKTLSHTSTLYANKPQSDLAEKLYQITPGRLKKSFFTNSGTEADDTAIHAAKLATGRHEIVVLRHSYSGRSATALSATGHSTWRPLPAQIAGIVHARAPYCYRCPFKLSYPECGLACANDIEELIMTTTTGEIAAFMAEPILGVGGFIVPPPGYFERAVEITRKHGGLFIADEVQTGWGRTGDKWFGIEHWNVEPDIITSAKGMGNGVPIGMTTATPEVADAYPGLTFSTFGGNPVSMAAALAVIKIIEDEDLRTNAAVVGAYFRERLEELKEKYLVIGDVRGMGLMQALELVKDRETKEPDPQSVLKVFEETRRRGVLIGKGGLYGNVIRTGMMLNSTKDTVNELIEALDAAFSQL
;
A
#
# COMPACT_ATOMS: atom_id res chain seq x y z
N MET A 1 -46.03 20.94 32.57
CA MET A 1 -44.82 21.67 32.98
C MET A 1 -43.70 20.77 32.59
N SER A 2 -43.27 21.06 31.46
CA SER A 2 -41.98 21.55 30.97
C SER A 2 -40.94 20.42 30.91
N THR A 3 -40.98 19.66 29.83
CA THR A 3 -39.80 18.91 29.32
C THR A 3 -38.89 19.94 28.66
N ALA A 4 -37.96 20.44 29.44
CA ALA A 4 -36.95 21.36 28.97
C ALA A 4 -36.02 20.65 28.02
N GLU A 5 -35.88 21.21 26.86
CA GLU A 5 -34.86 21.06 25.85
C GLU A 5 -33.47 20.85 26.44
N GLN A 6 -32.96 19.63 26.36
CA GLN A 6 -31.54 19.40 26.28
C GLN A 6 -31.13 19.44 24.80
N GLN A 7 -31.02 20.64 24.27
CA GLN A 7 -30.19 20.90 23.10
C GLN A 7 -28.72 20.63 23.54
N THR A 8 -28.22 19.50 23.21
CA THR A 8 -26.79 19.26 23.15
C THR A 8 -26.23 20.27 22.13
N THR A 9 -25.61 21.29 22.61
CA THR A 9 -24.70 22.14 21.85
C THR A 9 -23.55 21.25 21.43
N GLU A 10 -23.62 20.64 20.25
CA GLU A 10 -22.44 20.15 19.57
C GLU A 10 -21.53 21.36 19.37
N GLN A 11 -20.48 21.45 20.20
CA GLN A 11 -19.43 22.44 20.00
C GLN A 11 -18.82 22.12 18.63
N GLN A 12 -19.09 22.94 17.63
CA GLN A 12 -18.33 22.95 16.39
C GLN A 12 -16.88 23.21 16.77
N THR A 13 -16.09 22.16 16.82
CA THR A 13 -14.66 22.22 17.09
C THR A 13 -14.03 22.95 15.92
N THR A 14 -13.39 24.08 16.14
CA THR A 14 -12.73 24.83 15.08
C THR A 14 -11.46 24.12 14.61
N GLN A 15 -11.07 24.27 13.36
CA GLN A 15 -9.83 23.71 12.81
C GLN A 15 -8.64 23.98 13.70
N SER A 16 -8.56 25.18 14.29
CA SER A 16 -7.49 25.56 15.21
C SER A 16 -7.47 24.71 16.48
N ASP A 17 -8.62 24.28 17.01
CA ASP A 17 -8.70 23.44 18.21
C ASP A 17 -8.24 22.00 17.91
N ILE A 18 -8.68 21.38 16.82
CA ILE A 18 -8.24 20.03 16.40
C ILE A 18 -6.72 20.02 16.17
N ILE A 19 -6.20 20.97 15.40
CA ILE A 19 -4.78 21.07 15.08
C ILE A 19 -3.94 21.42 16.32
N SER A 20 -4.45 22.27 17.21
CA SER A 20 -3.78 22.59 18.46
C SER A 20 -3.63 21.36 19.35
N LYS A 21 -4.71 20.60 19.54
CA LYS A 21 -4.68 19.34 20.29
C LYS A 21 -3.77 18.29 19.62
N HIS A 22 -3.78 18.20 18.30
CA HIS A 22 -2.87 17.31 17.56
C HIS A 22 -1.40 17.63 17.87
N LYS A 23 -1.02 18.91 17.85
CA LYS A 23 0.36 19.35 18.15
C LYS A 23 0.76 19.16 19.61
N GLU A 24 -0.18 19.34 20.53
CA GLU A 24 0.06 19.29 21.97
C GLU A 24 0.15 17.85 22.48
N PHE A 25 -0.72 16.95 22.02
CA PHE A 25 -0.90 15.64 22.64
C PHE A 25 -0.38 14.45 21.81
N LEU A 26 -0.03 14.64 20.52
CA LEU A 26 0.53 13.58 19.72
C LEU A 26 2.04 13.76 19.53
N PHE A 27 2.72 12.62 19.32
CA PHE A 27 4.16 12.67 19.04
C PHE A 27 4.45 13.49 17.80
N PRO A 28 5.54 14.30 17.76
CA PRO A 28 5.93 15.05 16.56
C PRO A 28 6.12 14.19 15.31
N ALA A 29 6.37 12.88 15.48
CA ALA A 29 6.44 11.91 14.40
C ALA A 29 5.10 11.67 13.69
N VAL A 30 3.96 12.06 14.31
CA VAL A 30 2.64 12.09 13.67
C VAL A 30 2.51 13.43 12.94
N ALA A 31 3.31 13.60 11.90
CA ALA A 31 3.37 14.83 11.13
C ALA A 31 2.13 15.00 10.23
N THR A 32 1.62 16.21 10.17
CA THR A 32 0.60 16.61 9.19
C THR A 32 1.22 16.74 7.80
N TYR A 33 0.38 16.59 6.77
CA TYR A 33 0.87 16.38 5.41
C TYR A 33 1.11 17.66 4.62
N TYR A 34 0.37 18.73 4.93
CA TYR A 34 0.42 20.04 4.28
C TYR A 34 1.06 21.09 5.20
N GLU A 35 1.56 22.20 4.63
CA GLU A 35 2.10 23.34 5.39
C GLU A 35 1.03 23.92 6.32
N GLU A 36 -0.18 24.13 5.77
CA GLU A 36 -1.37 24.42 6.56
C GLU A 36 -2.12 23.10 6.79
N PRO A 37 -2.06 22.54 8.01
CA PRO A 37 -2.69 21.26 8.30
C PRO A 37 -4.20 21.27 8.08
N LEU A 38 -4.72 20.18 7.50
CA LEU A 38 -6.16 19.95 7.34
C LEU A 38 -6.70 19.13 8.50
N ALA A 39 -7.81 19.54 9.08
CA ALA A 39 -8.60 18.78 10.03
C ALA A 39 -9.80 18.15 9.31
N LEU A 40 -9.66 16.91 8.86
CA LEU A 40 -10.74 16.21 8.15
C LEU A 40 -11.74 15.64 9.16
N VAL A 41 -13.02 15.92 8.95
CA VAL A 41 -14.11 15.55 9.89
C VAL A 41 -15.22 14.72 9.26
N ARG A 42 -15.26 14.61 7.93
CA ARG A 42 -16.26 13.82 7.20
C ARG A 42 -15.64 13.20 5.95
N GLY A 43 -16.12 12.02 5.57
CA GLY A 43 -15.82 11.39 4.30
C GLY A 43 -17.05 10.73 3.71
N GLU A 44 -17.24 10.81 2.38
CA GLU A 44 -18.33 10.18 1.65
C GLU A 44 -17.91 9.92 0.20
N GLY A 45 -18.00 8.67 -0.24
CA GLY A 45 -17.58 8.29 -1.60
C GLY A 45 -16.12 8.65 -1.85
N MET A 46 -15.86 9.44 -2.87
CA MET A 46 -14.52 9.90 -3.27
C MET A 46 -14.04 11.15 -2.51
N TYR A 47 -14.87 11.74 -1.65
CA TYR A 47 -14.62 13.06 -1.11
C TYR A 47 -14.48 13.05 0.41
N VAL A 48 -13.69 14.01 0.90
CA VAL A 48 -13.57 14.32 2.33
C VAL A 48 -13.84 15.81 2.57
N TRP A 49 -14.19 16.16 3.79
CA TRP A 49 -14.46 17.55 4.19
C TRP A 49 -13.64 17.91 5.43
N ASP A 50 -13.11 19.12 5.41
CA ASP A 50 -12.52 19.70 6.62
C ASP A 50 -13.59 20.29 7.56
N ASP A 51 -13.18 20.76 8.73
CA ASP A 51 -14.04 21.36 9.74
C ASP A 51 -14.54 22.77 9.38
N ALA A 52 -13.98 23.38 8.35
CA ALA A 52 -14.49 24.61 7.73
C ALA A 52 -15.57 24.34 6.66
N GLY A 53 -15.82 23.05 6.35
CA GLY A 53 -16.79 22.63 5.34
C GLY A 53 -16.27 22.58 3.90
N ASN A 54 -14.98 22.79 3.68
CA ASN A 54 -14.39 22.67 2.36
C ASN A 54 -14.35 21.20 1.93
N ARG A 55 -14.73 20.92 0.69
CA ARG A 55 -14.72 19.58 0.09
C ARG A 55 -13.44 19.34 -0.69
N TYR A 56 -12.90 18.13 -0.56
CA TYR A 56 -11.71 17.69 -1.28
C TYR A 56 -11.96 16.34 -1.95
N LEU A 57 -11.57 16.18 -3.22
CA LEU A 57 -11.42 14.88 -3.87
C LEU A 57 -10.20 14.20 -3.30
N ASP A 58 -10.38 13.03 -2.67
CA ASP A 58 -9.28 12.26 -2.06
C ASP A 58 -8.69 11.26 -3.07
N CYS A 59 -7.61 11.68 -3.74
CA CYS A 59 -6.87 10.86 -4.68
C CYS A 59 -5.74 10.04 -4.03
N PHE A 60 -5.73 9.90 -2.70
CA PHE A 60 -4.73 9.10 -1.99
C PHE A 60 -5.31 8.05 -1.03
N GLY A 61 -6.60 8.21 -0.67
CA GLY A 61 -7.38 7.23 0.09
C GLY A 61 -6.75 6.81 1.42
N GLY A 62 -6.17 7.76 2.20
CA GLY A 62 -5.47 7.43 3.45
C GLY A 62 -4.31 6.44 3.23
N VAL A 63 -3.48 6.70 2.21
CA VAL A 63 -2.38 5.85 1.75
C VAL A 63 -2.88 4.51 1.17
N LEU A 64 -3.74 4.59 0.13
CA LEU A 64 -4.31 3.44 -0.60
C LEU A 64 -5.14 2.50 0.30
N THR A 65 -5.70 3.02 1.39
CA THR A 65 -6.46 2.23 2.37
C THR A 65 -7.95 2.23 2.07
N VAL A 66 -8.53 3.38 1.73
CA VAL A 66 -9.94 3.45 1.33
C VAL A 66 -10.05 3.00 -0.13
N SER A 67 -10.61 1.81 -0.33
CA SER A 67 -10.68 1.17 -1.65
C SER A 67 -12.03 1.35 -2.34
N VAL A 68 -13.14 1.29 -1.58
CA VAL A 68 -14.50 1.29 -2.13
C VAL A 68 -15.32 2.52 -1.73
N GLY A 69 -14.62 3.60 -1.37
CA GLY A 69 -15.21 4.88 -0.98
C GLY A 69 -15.29 5.08 0.54
N HIS A 70 -15.15 6.36 0.94
CA HIS A 70 -15.34 6.78 2.33
C HIS A 70 -16.78 6.51 2.78
N ALA A 71 -16.95 6.09 4.03
CA ALA A 71 -18.26 5.82 4.65
C ALA A 71 -19.18 4.94 3.81
N ASN A 72 -18.61 3.97 3.06
CA ASN A 72 -19.40 3.10 2.18
C ASN A 72 -20.53 2.43 2.95
N PRO A 73 -21.80 2.60 2.53
CA PRO A 73 -22.96 2.14 3.30
C PRO A 73 -22.99 0.62 3.49
N LYS A 74 -22.52 -0.16 2.53
CA LYS A 74 -22.49 -1.63 2.62
C LYS A 74 -21.42 -2.09 3.64
N VAL A 75 -20.26 -1.45 3.67
CA VAL A 75 -19.21 -1.73 4.66
C VAL A 75 -19.68 -1.31 6.05
N ASN A 76 -20.23 -0.11 6.18
CA ASN A 76 -20.77 0.39 7.45
C ASN A 76 -21.89 -0.52 8.01
N ALA A 77 -22.80 -0.99 7.16
CA ALA A 77 -23.85 -1.91 7.58
C ALA A 77 -23.29 -3.23 8.12
N ALA A 78 -22.27 -3.80 7.46
CA ALA A 78 -21.63 -5.04 7.91
C ALA A 78 -20.92 -4.84 9.27
N ILE A 79 -20.23 -3.72 9.45
CA ILE A 79 -19.58 -3.36 10.71
C ILE A 79 -20.61 -3.20 11.83
N ILE A 80 -21.68 -2.43 11.61
CA ILE A 80 -22.72 -2.17 12.60
C ILE A 80 -23.40 -3.48 13.03
N GLU A 81 -23.75 -4.35 12.09
CA GLU A 81 -24.35 -5.64 12.40
C GLU A 81 -23.40 -6.53 13.21
N GLN A 82 -22.12 -6.56 12.83
CA GLN A 82 -21.15 -7.39 13.53
C GLN A 82 -20.87 -6.87 14.95
N VAL A 83 -20.82 -5.54 15.16
CA VAL A 83 -20.68 -4.94 16.50
C VAL A 83 -21.86 -5.32 17.41
N LYS A 84 -23.08 -5.37 16.88
CA LYS A 84 -24.28 -5.80 17.63
C LYS A 84 -24.26 -7.29 17.97
N THR A 85 -23.58 -8.11 17.15
CA THR A 85 -23.57 -9.57 17.30
C THR A 85 -22.42 -10.04 18.18
N LEU A 86 -21.18 -9.70 17.83
CA LEU A 86 -19.98 -10.13 18.51
C LEU A 86 -18.78 -9.26 18.09
N SER A 87 -18.26 -8.46 19.02
CA SER A 87 -17.20 -7.50 18.69
C SER A 87 -15.79 -8.07 18.80
N HIS A 88 -15.58 -9.04 19.71
CA HIS A 88 -14.24 -9.54 20.01
C HIS A 88 -14.26 -10.94 20.62
N THR A 89 -13.29 -11.79 20.21
CA THR A 89 -13.08 -13.14 20.79
C THR A 89 -11.60 -13.46 20.99
N SER A 90 -10.67 -12.66 20.45
CA SER A 90 -9.26 -13.07 20.22
C SER A 90 -9.18 -14.30 19.28
N THR A 91 -8.00 -14.77 19.00
CA THR A 91 -7.76 -16.04 18.26
C THR A 91 -7.98 -17.29 19.13
N LEU A 92 -8.41 -17.12 20.39
CA LEU A 92 -8.69 -18.22 21.31
C LEU A 92 -9.97 -18.98 20.97
N TYR A 93 -10.89 -18.33 20.25
CA TYR A 93 -12.17 -18.92 19.87
C TYR A 93 -12.40 -18.74 18.38
N ALA A 94 -12.86 -19.79 17.71
CA ALA A 94 -13.30 -19.70 16.33
C ALA A 94 -14.52 -18.76 16.21
N ASN A 95 -14.52 -17.91 15.21
CA ASN A 95 -15.66 -17.06 14.90
C ASN A 95 -15.98 -17.12 13.40
N LYS A 96 -17.25 -16.96 13.09
CA LYS A 96 -17.74 -17.14 11.72
C LYS A 96 -17.11 -16.16 10.71
N PRO A 97 -17.06 -14.83 10.94
CA PRO A 97 -16.46 -13.91 9.96
C PRO A 97 -15.00 -14.21 9.65
N GLN A 98 -14.22 -14.68 10.62
CA GLN A 98 -12.83 -15.03 10.43
C GLN A 98 -12.67 -16.26 9.53
N SER A 99 -13.50 -17.30 9.78
CA SER A 99 -13.46 -18.54 8.98
C SER A 99 -13.95 -18.30 7.56
N ASP A 100 -15.05 -17.54 7.40
CA ASP A 100 -15.60 -17.18 6.10
C ASP A 100 -14.58 -16.36 5.28
N LEU A 101 -13.87 -15.41 5.91
CA LEU A 101 -12.86 -14.63 5.23
C LEU A 101 -11.66 -15.50 4.81
N ALA A 102 -11.20 -16.41 5.67
CA ALA A 102 -10.11 -17.33 5.33
C ALA A 102 -10.48 -18.23 4.14
N GLU A 103 -11.71 -18.75 4.09
CA GLU A 103 -12.23 -19.52 2.95
C GLU A 103 -12.32 -18.66 1.69
N LYS A 104 -12.79 -17.42 1.80
CA LYS A 104 -12.88 -16.50 0.67
C LYS A 104 -11.48 -16.15 0.12
N LEU A 105 -10.51 -15.95 0.99
CA LEU A 105 -9.12 -15.69 0.58
C LEU A 105 -8.54 -16.87 -0.20
N TYR A 106 -8.77 -18.11 0.23
CA TYR A 106 -8.38 -19.30 -0.53
C TYR A 106 -8.94 -19.32 -1.96
N GLN A 107 -10.14 -18.78 -2.17
CA GLN A 107 -10.78 -18.73 -3.49
C GLN A 107 -10.20 -17.68 -4.44
N ILE A 108 -9.61 -16.59 -3.90
CA ILE A 108 -9.18 -15.43 -4.68
C ILE A 108 -7.66 -15.22 -4.70
N THR A 109 -6.90 -15.87 -3.82
CA THR A 109 -5.43 -15.77 -3.81
C THR A 109 -4.80 -16.66 -4.88
N PRO A 110 -3.68 -16.23 -5.49
CA PRO A 110 -3.03 -17.00 -6.54
C PRO A 110 -2.32 -18.27 -6.03
N GLY A 111 -2.16 -19.22 -6.92
CA GLY A 111 -1.37 -20.44 -6.69
C GLY A 111 -1.92 -21.37 -5.62
N ARG A 112 -1.05 -21.84 -4.72
CA ARG A 112 -1.40 -22.83 -3.67
C ARG A 112 -1.62 -22.22 -2.30
N LEU A 113 -1.79 -20.90 -2.21
CA LEU A 113 -2.05 -20.19 -0.95
C LEU A 113 -3.39 -20.65 -0.34
N LYS A 114 -3.40 -20.98 0.95
CA LYS A 114 -4.59 -21.59 1.55
C LYS A 114 -4.87 -21.23 2.99
N LYS A 115 -3.85 -21.07 3.82
CA LYS A 115 -4.01 -20.85 5.26
C LYS A 115 -3.64 -19.43 5.62
N SER A 116 -4.55 -18.74 6.32
CA SER A 116 -4.41 -17.33 6.68
C SER A 116 -4.20 -17.15 8.18
N PHE A 117 -3.29 -16.26 8.53
CA PHE A 117 -3.12 -15.70 9.87
C PHE A 117 -3.46 -14.20 9.81
N PHE A 118 -4.39 -13.77 10.65
CA PHE A 118 -4.85 -12.38 10.66
C PHE A 118 -4.19 -11.58 11.78
N THR A 119 -3.85 -10.34 11.48
CA THR A 119 -3.23 -9.35 12.36
C THR A 119 -3.96 -8.01 12.22
N ASN A 120 -3.34 -6.89 12.66
CA ASN A 120 -4.00 -5.59 12.68
C ASN A 120 -3.33 -4.55 11.76
N SER A 121 -2.23 -4.92 11.15
CA SER A 121 -1.45 -4.01 10.29
C SER A 121 -0.59 -4.79 9.30
N GLY A 122 -0.12 -4.09 8.24
CA GLY A 122 0.89 -4.64 7.33
C GLY A 122 2.20 -4.99 8.02
N THR A 123 2.63 -4.18 9.00
CA THR A 123 3.84 -4.48 9.79
C THR A 123 3.76 -5.85 10.46
N GLU A 124 2.65 -6.14 11.14
CA GLU A 124 2.45 -7.45 11.80
C GLU A 124 2.30 -8.59 10.78
N ALA A 125 1.70 -8.32 9.64
CA ALA A 125 1.58 -9.29 8.57
C ALA A 125 2.96 -9.67 7.98
N ASP A 126 3.81 -8.70 7.72
CA ASP A 126 5.18 -8.92 7.23
C ASP A 126 6.06 -9.62 8.25
N ASP A 127 5.96 -9.24 9.54
CA ASP A 127 6.66 -9.95 10.63
C ASP A 127 6.23 -11.43 10.68
N THR A 128 4.94 -11.70 10.57
CA THR A 128 4.39 -13.06 10.55
C THR A 128 4.91 -13.84 9.33
N ALA A 129 4.96 -13.24 8.15
CA ALA A 129 5.46 -13.86 6.93
C ALA A 129 6.95 -14.21 7.04
N ILE A 130 7.76 -13.29 7.55
CA ILE A 130 9.20 -13.51 7.77
C ILE A 130 9.43 -14.64 8.78
N HIS A 131 8.67 -14.67 9.89
CA HIS A 131 8.74 -15.75 10.86
C HIS A 131 8.35 -17.10 10.24
N ALA A 132 7.24 -17.14 9.49
CA ALA A 132 6.78 -18.35 8.82
C ALA A 132 7.82 -18.90 7.83
N ALA A 133 8.44 -18.02 7.03
CA ALA A 133 9.49 -18.40 6.09
C ALA A 133 10.72 -18.98 6.81
N LYS A 134 11.16 -18.34 7.89
CA LYS A 134 12.30 -18.83 8.69
C LYS A 134 12.02 -20.19 9.32
N LEU A 135 10.84 -20.39 9.88
CA LEU A 135 10.43 -21.67 10.48
C LEU A 135 10.30 -22.77 9.44
N ALA A 136 9.70 -22.49 8.29
CA ALA A 136 9.49 -23.48 7.24
C ALA A 136 10.80 -23.94 6.58
N THR A 137 11.77 -23.03 6.43
CA THR A 137 13.04 -23.33 5.76
C THR A 137 14.16 -23.74 6.72
N GLY A 138 14.04 -23.40 8.01
CA GLY A 138 15.14 -23.54 8.98
C GLY A 138 16.29 -22.55 8.74
N ARG A 139 16.10 -21.54 7.88
CA ARG A 139 17.10 -20.55 7.49
C ARG A 139 16.78 -19.18 8.11
N HIS A 140 17.73 -18.24 8.04
CA HIS A 140 17.59 -16.96 8.75
C HIS A 140 17.63 -15.74 7.84
N GLU A 141 18.31 -15.80 6.72
CA GLU A 141 18.55 -14.66 5.86
C GLU A 141 17.32 -14.34 5.00
N ILE A 142 17.00 -13.06 4.91
CA ILE A 142 15.91 -12.51 4.11
C ILE A 142 16.49 -11.50 3.12
N VAL A 143 16.23 -11.70 1.85
CA VAL A 143 16.52 -10.70 0.81
C VAL A 143 15.30 -9.81 0.65
N VAL A 144 15.52 -8.49 0.69
CA VAL A 144 14.48 -7.46 0.45
C VAL A 144 14.96 -6.45 -0.58
N LEU A 145 14.09 -5.59 -1.07
CA LEU A 145 14.46 -4.58 -2.06
C LEU A 145 14.84 -3.24 -1.42
N ARG A 146 15.79 -2.53 -2.01
CA ARG A 146 15.98 -1.09 -1.77
C ARG A 146 14.73 -0.34 -2.25
N HIS A 147 14.44 0.81 -1.68
CA HIS A 147 13.22 1.60 -1.89
C HIS A 147 11.93 0.98 -1.36
N SER A 148 11.98 -0.19 -0.70
CA SER A 148 10.83 -0.84 -0.08
C SER A 148 10.41 -0.20 1.23
N TYR A 149 9.19 -0.56 1.67
CA TYR A 149 8.68 -0.23 3.00
C TYR A 149 7.86 -1.39 3.56
N SER A 150 8.27 -1.94 4.68
CA SER A 150 7.62 -3.09 5.31
C SER A 150 7.02 -2.79 6.69
N GLY A 151 7.32 -1.63 7.28
CA GLY A 151 6.70 -1.26 8.55
C GLY A 151 7.64 -0.71 9.62
N ARG A 152 7.23 -0.84 10.90
CA ARG A 152 7.84 -0.13 12.04
C ARG A 152 8.33 -1.02 13.20
N SER A 153 8.07 -2.34 13.19
CA SER A 153 8.72 -3.27 14.13
C SER A 153 10.22 -3.33 13.85
N ALA A 154 11.01 -3.91 14.73
CA ALA A 154 12.45 -4.07 14.51
C ALA A 154 12.75 -4.84 13.22
N THR A 155 11.98 -5.91 12.94
CA THR A 155 12.14 -6.72 11.73
C THR A 155 11.69 -5.96 10.47
N ALA A 156 10.47 -5.43 10.47
CA ALA A 156 9.93 -4.70 9.32
C ALA A 156 10.72 -3.40 9.04
N LEU A 157 11.22 -2.72 10.09
CA LEU A 157 12.10 -1.56 9.93
C LEU A 157 13.43 -1.96 9.30
N SER A 158 13.99 -3.11 9.69
CA SER A 158 15.23 -3.63 9.08
C SER A 158 15.02 -4.04 7.62
N ALA A 159 13.82 -4.54 7.27
CA ALA A 159 13.43 -4.86 5.89
C ALA A 159 13.11 -3.62 5.03
N THR A 160 12.78 -2.48 5.65
CA THR A 160 12.51 -1.23 4.93
C THR A 160 13.77 -0.70 4.26
N GLY A 161 13.78 -0.59 2.94
CA GLY A 161 14.90 -0.15 2.10
C GLY A 161 14.93 1.38 1.83
N HIS A 162 14.42 2.20 2.74
CA HIS A 162 14.18 3.62 2.53
C HIS A 162 14.58 4.45 3.75
N SER A 163 15.65 5.26 3.66
CA SER A 163 16.24 5.98 4.80
C SER A 163 15.28 6.96 5.48
N THR A 164 14.42 7.63 4.72
CA THR A 164 13.43 8.59 5.26
C THR A 164 12.47 7.95 6.27
N TRP A 165 12.21 6.64 6.14
CA TRP A 165 11.31 5.89 6.98
C TRP A 165 11.99 5.03 8.04
N ARG A 166 13.32 5.15 8.16
CA ARG A 166 14.12 4.46 9.20
C ARG A 166 14.65 5.46 10.20
N PRO A 167 13.91 5.79 11.27
CA PRO A 167 14.38 6.70 12.32
C PRO A 167 15.49 6.08 13.16
N LEU A 168 15.66 4.76 13.11
CA LEU A 168 16.69 4.00 13.82
C LEU A 168 17.49 3.16 12.81
N PRO A 169 18.75 2.81 13.11
CA PRO A 169 19.51 1.84 12.34
C PRO A 169 18.79 0.49 12.23
N ALA A 170 19.09 -0.29 11.19
CA ALA A 170 18.64 -1.67 11.09
C ALA A 170 19.17 -2.48 12.27
N GLN A 171 18.31 -3.23 12.94
CA GLN A 171 18.60 -3.91 14.21
C GLN A 171 18.65 -5.43 14.08
N ILE A 172 18.05 -5.99 13.03
CA ILE A 172 17.96 -7.43 12.82
C ILE A 172 19.00 -7.86 11.79
N ALA A 173 19.91 -8.75 12.22
CA ALA A 173 20.89 -9.37 11.35
C ALA A 173 20.23 -10.33 10.35
N GLY A 174 20.90 -10.56 9.22
CA GLY A 174 20.41 -11.50 8.20
C GLY A 174 19.34 -10.91 7.27
N ILE A 175 19.14 -9.58 7.27
CA ILE A 175 18.30 -8.91 6.27
C ILE A 175 19.22 -8.14 5.32
N VAL A 176 19.21 -8.51 4.04
CA VAL A 176 20.05 -7.92 3.00
C VAL A 176 19.21 -7.27 1.91
N HIS A 177 19.70 -6.16 1.33
CA HIS A 177 18.93 -5.31 0.44
C HIS A 177 19.46 -5.40 -1.00
N ALA A 178 18.75 -6.14 -1.84
CA ALA A 178 18.98 -6.18 -3.28
C ALA A 178 18.63 -4.84 -3.96
N ARG A 179 19.15 -4.62 -5.15
CA ARG A 179 18.85 -3.43 -5.93
C ARG A 179 17.42 -3.47 -6.44
N ALA A 180 16.71 -2.32 -6.33
CA ALA A 180 15.36 -2.20 -6.85
C ALA A 180 15.34 -2.29 -8.39
N PRO A 181 14.31 -2.89 -8.98
CA PRO A 181 14.09 -2.92 -10.44
C PRO A 181 13.57 -1.58 -10.97
N TYR A 182 14.36 -0.52 -10.78
CA TYR A 182 13.98 0.86 -11.08
C TYR A 182 14.52 1.29 -12.44
N CYS A 183 13.83 0.92 -13.53
CA CYS A 183 14.30 1.16 -14.89
C CYS A 183 14.54 2.64 -15.19
N TYR A 184 13.68 3.55 -14.74
CA TYR A 184 13.88 5.00 -14.96
C TYR A 184 15.17 5.52 -14.29
N ARG A 185 15.54 4.99 -13.11
CA ARG A 185 16.81 5.29 -12.41
C ARG A 185 17.64 4.02 -12.21
N CYS A 186 17.90 3.33 -13.33
CA CYS A 186 18.59 2.04 -13.29
C CYS A 186 19.92 2.13 -12.54
N PRO A 187 20.11 1.33 -11.45
CA PRO A 187 21.35 1.37 -10.66
C PRO A 187 22.57 0.87 -11.42
N PHE A 188 22.36 0.11 -12.52
CA PHE A 188 23.40 -0.39 -13.41
C PHE A 188 23.64 0.52 -14.62
N LYS A 189 22.86 1.60 -14.78
CA LYS A 189 22.90 2.51 -15.94
C LYS A 189 22.69 1.79 -17.27
N LEU A 190 21.84 0.77 -17.27
CA LEU A 190 21.46 -0.03 -18.42
C LEU A 190 20.01 0.25 -18.79
N SER A 191 19.63 -0.11 -20.02
CA SER A 191 18.27 0.00 -20.53
C SER A 191 17.63 -1.37 -20.66
N TYR A 192 16.33 -1.48 -20.34
CA TYR A 192 15.54 -2.68 -20.57
C TYR A 192 15.00 -2.65 -22.01
N PRO A 193 14.99 -3.78 -22.76
CA PRO A 193 15.29 -5.15 -22.29
C PRO A 193 16.77 -5.56 -22.42
N GLU A 194 17.64 -4.76 -23.03
CA GLU A 194 19.05 -5.10 -23.36
C GLU A 194 19.90 -5.35 -22.10
N CYS A 195 19.49 -4.84 -20.95
CA CYS A 195 20.17 -5.09 -19.66
C CYS A 195 20.11 -6.56 -19.21
N GLY A 196 19.32 -7.45 -19.87
CA GLY A 196 19.19 -8.84 -19.48
C GLY A 196 18.75 -9.05 -18.03
N LEU A 197 17.93 -8.13 -17.47
CA LEU A 197 17.49 -8.16 -16.07
C LEU A 197 18.66 -8.16 -15.06
N ALA A 198 19.69 -7.35 -15.28
CA ALA A 198 20.87 -7.27 -14.41
C ALA A 198 20.49 -7.09 -12.92
N CYS A 199 19.43 -6.34 -12.61
CA CYS A 199 18.96 -6.16 -11.23
C CYS A 199 18.37 -7.41 -10.60
N ALA A 200 17.77 -8.33 -11.37
CA ALA A 200 17.32 -9.62 -10.87
C ALA A 200 18.51 -10.59 -10.71
N ASN A 201 19.45 -10.59 -11.67
CA ASN A 201 20.64 -11.43 -11.60
C ASN A 201 21.58 -11.05 -10.45
N ASP A 202 21.67 -9.76 -10.08
CA ASP A 202 22.43 -9.25 -8.92
C ASP A 202 21.99 -9.87 -7.58
N ILE A 203 20.76 -10.40 -7.50
CA ILE A 203 20.26 -11.11 -6.31
C ILE A 203 21.12 -12.36 -6.03
N GLU A 204 21.55 -13.07 -7.06
CA GLU A 204 22.40 -14.28 -6.88
C GLU A 204 23.75 -13.91 -6.28
N GLU A 205 24.43 -12.88 -6.83
CA GLU A 205 25.69 -12.39 -6.26
C GLU A 205 25.50 -11.89 -4.82
N LEU A 206 24.45 -11.14 -4.55
CA LEU A 206 24.12 -10.67 -3.21
C LEU A 206 24.01 -11.83 -2.22
N ILE A 207 23.27 -12.89 -2.56
CA ILE A 207 23.12 -14.07 -1.72
C ILE A 207 24.48 -14.72 -1.46
N MET A 208 25.26 -14.95 -2.50
CA MET A 208 26.56 -15.63 -2.39
C MET A 208 27.64 -14.85 -1.63
N THR A 209 27.52 -13.50 -1.59
CA THR A 209 28.57 -12.63 -1.01
C THR A 209 28.19 -12.04 0.34
N THR A 210 26.91 -12.00 0.69
CA THR A 210 26.44 -11.29 1.90
C THR A 210 25.60 -12.18 2.84
N THR A 211 25.36 -13.44 2.48
CA THR A 211 24.63 -14.42 3.30
C THR A 211 25.44 -15.72 3.42
N THR A 212 24.85 -16.73 4.02
CA THR A 212 25.46 -18.08 4.07
C THR A 212 25.39 -18.84 2.73
N GLY A 213 24.81 -18.23 1.70
CA GLY A 213 24.54 -18.85 0.40
C GLY A 213 23.18 -19.55 0.32
N GLU A 214 22.46 -19.64 1.42
CA GLU A 214 21.09 -20.12 1.53
C GLU A 214 20.22 -19.10 2.26
N ILE A 215 18.99 -18.87 1.80
CA ILE A 215 18.10 -17.85 2.35
C ILE A 215 16.76 -18.43 2.79
N ALA A 216 16.11 -17.79 3.76
CA ALA A 216 14.74 -18.14 4.16
C ALA A 216 13.72 -17.62 3.13
N ALA A 217 13.90 -16.39 2.66
CA ALA A 217 12.98 -15.82 1.68
C ALA A 217 13.58 -14.63 0.91
N PHE A 218 13.01 -14.38 -0.28
CA PHE A 218 12.97 -13.10 -0.93
C PHE A 218 11.60 -12.47 -0.70
N MET A 219 11.55 -11.25 -0.15
CA MET A 219 10.31 -10.52 0.10
C MET A 219 10.31 -9.22 -0.70
N ALA A 220 9.24 -8.99 -1.46
CA ALA A 220 9.12 -7.81 -2.29
C ALA A 220 7.67 -7.34 -2.46
N GLU A 221 7.47 -6.01 -2.50
CA GLU A 221 6.26 -5.39 -3.02
C GLU A 221 6.21 -5.60 -4.55
N PRO A 222 5.10 -6.04 -5.15
CA PRO A 222 4.96 -6.11 -6.62
C PRO A 222 5.18 -4.76 -7.31
N ILE A 223 4.75 -3.68 -6.67
CA ILE A 223 5.07 -2.30 -7.04
C ILE A 223 5.56 -1.61 -5.76
N LEU A 224 6.78 -1.09 -5.77
CA LEU A 224 7.37 -0.44 -4.59
C LEU A 224 6.62 0.86 -4.27
N GLY A 225 5.73 0.78 -3.28
CA GLY A 225 4.76 1.83 -2.97
C GLY A 225 5.40 3.12 -2.50
N VAL A 226 6.10 3.07 -1.37
CA VAL A 226 6.77 4.24 -0.77
C VAL A 226 7.94 4.70 -1.63
N GLY A 227 8.59 3.78 -2.35
CA GLY A 227 9.65 4.06 -3.33
C GLY A 227 9.19 4.95 -4.49
N GLY A 228 7.90 5.21 -4.63
CA GLY A 228 7.32 6.08 -5.66
C GLY A 228 6.67 5.29 -6.79
N PHE A 229 5.98 4.21 -6.46
CA PHE A 229 5.27 3.33 -7.39
C PHE A 229 6.18 2.76 -8.49
N ILE A 230 7.37 2.29 -8.07
CA ILE A 230 8.32 1.66 -8.99
C ILE A 230 7.74 0.33 -9.47
N VAL A 231 7.53 0.21 -10.77
CA VAL A 231 7.01 -0.99 -11.43
C VAL A 231 8.18 -1.80 -11.99
N PRO A 232 8.40 -3.04 -11.55
CA PRO A 232 9.40 -3.93 -12.12
C PRO A 232 9.12 -4.26 -13.60
N PRO A 233 10.15 -4.40 -14.43
CA PRO A 233 9.96 -4.76 -15.82
C PRO A 233 9.47 -6.23 -15.95
N PRO A 234 8.85 -6.60 -17.08
CA PRO A 234 8.50 -8.00 -17.38
C PRO A 234 9.69 -8.94 -17.20
N GLY A 235 9.46 -10.13 -16.65
CA GLY A 235 10.49 -11.14 -16.40
C GLY A 235 11.29 -10.96 -15.10
N TYR A 236 11.12 -9.80 -14.41
CA TYR A 236 11.90 -9.54 -13.18
C TYR A 236 11.58 -10.55 -12.06
N PHE A 237 10.30 -10.71 -11.74
CA PHE A 237 9.91 -11.62 -10.65
C PHE A 237 10.14 -13.09 -11.00
N GLU A 238 9.92 -13.47 -12.26
CA GLU A 238 10.22 -14.83 -12.73
C GLU A 238 11.69 -15.17 -12.45
N ARG A 239 12.60 -14.25 -12.81
CA ARG A 239 14.04 -14.46 -12.59
C ARG A 239 14.43 -14.38 -11.11
N ALA A 240 13.91 -13.43 -10.36
CA ALA A 240 14.19 -13.27 -8.94
C ALA A 240 13.72 -14.48 -8.12
N VAL A 241 12.53 -15.00 -8.42
CA VAL A 241 11.97 -16.20 -7.76
C VAL A 241 12.73 -17.46 -8.14
N GLU A 242 13.15 -17.61 -9.39
CA GLU A 242 14.02 -18.71 -9.82
C GLU A 242 15.31 -18.76 -8.99
N ILE A 243 15.99 -17.60 -8.85
CA ILE A 243 17.20 -17.48 -8.03
C ILE A 243 16.90 -17.80 -6.56
N THR A 244 15.82 -17.23 -6.02
CA THR A 244 15.39 -17.48 -4.64
C THR A 244 15.23 -18.98 -4.35
N ARG A 245 14.53 -19.69 -5.22
CA ARG A 245 14.29 -21.13 -5.06
C ARG A 245 15.57 -21.96 -5.22
N LYS A 246 16.46 -21.56 -6.14
CA LYS A 246 17.79 -22.17 -6.28
C LYS A 246 18.59 -22.13 -4.98
N HIS A 247 18.45 -21.07 -4.18
CA HIS A 247 19.08 -20.89 -2.88
C HIS A 247 18.20 -21.34 -1.71
N GLY A 248 17.15 -22.13 -1.97
CA GLY A 248 16.27 -22.78 -1.00
C GLY A 248 15.29 -21.83 -0.30
N GLY A 249 15.16 -20.61 -0.77
CA GLY A 249 14.28 -19.59 -0.22
C GLY A 249 12.85 -19.67 -0.72
N LEU A 250 11.94 -19.09 0.06
CA LEU A 250 10.54 -18.87 -0.29
C LEU A 250 10.33 -17.46 -0.88
N PHE A 251 9.29 -17.29 -1.67
CA PHE A 251 8.90 -15.96 -2.15
C PHE A 251 7.72 -15.40 -1.34
N ILE A 252 7.91 -14.22 -0.75
CA ILE A 252 6.89 -13.45 -0.04
C ILE A 252 6.51 -12.26 -0.91
N ALA A 253 5.25 -12.21 -1.36
CA ALA A 253 4.69 -11.06 -2.05
C ALA A 253 4.02 -10.12 -1.01
N ASP A 254 4.57 -8.93 -0.83
CA ASP A 254 3.97 -7.88 -0.01
C ASP A 254 2.94 -7.09 -0.84
N GLU A 255 1.69 -7.48 -0.71
CA GLU A 255 0.52 -6.89 -1.38
C GLU A 255 -0.20 -5.83 -0.55
N VAL A 256 0.46 -5.28 0.44
CA VAL A 256 -0.13 -4.28 1.35
C VAL A 256 -0.62 -3.04 0.60
N GLN A 257 0.01 -2.66 -0.52
CA GLN A 257 -0.43 -1.53 -1.36
C GLN A 257 -1.01 -1.94 -2.71
N THR A 258 -0.66 -3.10 -3.25
CA THR A 258 -0.97 -3.52 -4.62
C THR A 258 -2.17 -4.45 -4.73
N GLY A 259 -2.60 -5.02 -3.63
CA GLY A 259 -3.74 -5.95 -3.59
C GLY A 259 -5.12 -5.30 -3.79
N TRP A 260 -6.12 -6.16 -3.84
CA TRP A 260 -7.55 -5.82 -3.85
C TRP A 260 -8.04 -5.13 -5.12
N GLY A 261 -7.47 -5.49 -6.27
CA GLY A 261 -7.86 -4.90 -7.56
C GLY A 261 -7.24 -3.54 -7.88
N ARG A 262 -6.35 -3.04 -7.01
CA ARG A 262 -5.70 -1.73 -7.15
C ARG A 262 -4.97 -1.56 -8.46
N THR A 263 -4.32 -2.62 -8.94
CA THR A 263 -3.45 -2.62 -10.12
C THR A 263 -4.19 -2.96 -11.43
N GLY A 264 -5.50 -3.17 -11.40
CA GLY A 264 -6.31 -3.48 -12.58
C GLY A 264 -7.18 -4.73 -12.40
N ASP A 265 -7.22 -5.60 -13.41
CA ASP A 265 -8.13 -6.75 -13.50
C ASP A 265 -7.79 -7.92 -12.55
N LYS A 266 -6.65 -7.89 -11.86
CA LYS A 266 -6.20 -8.90 -10.91
C LYS A 266 -6.60 -8.59 -9.48
N TRP A 267 -6.73 -9.60 -8.63
CA TRP A 267 -6.92 -9.41 -7.20
C TRP A 267 -5.66 -8.87 -6.52
N PHE A 268 -4.50 -9.38 -6.93
CA PHE A 268 -3.20 -9.08 -6.35
C PHE A 268 -2.20 -8.64 -7.43
N GLY A 269 -1.34 -7.70 -7.09
CA GLY A 269 -0.40 -7.12 -8.04
C GLY A 269 0.57 -8.15 -8.63
N ILE A 270 1.01 -9.13 -7.84
CA ILE A 270 1.97 -10.14 -8.30
C ILE A 270 1.45 -11.00 -9.45
N GLU A 271 0.13 -11.13 -9.61
CA GLU A 271 -0.47 -11.91 -10.70
C GLU A 271 -0.13 -11.37 -12.10
N HIS A 272 0.37 -10.12 -12.19
CA HIS A 272 0.82 -9.55 -13.47
C HIS A 272 2.17 -10.12 -13.96
N TRP A 273 2.90 -10.87 -13.13
CA TRP A 273 4.24 -11.43 -13.46
C TRP A 273 4.28 -12.95 -13.53
N ASN A 274 3.17 -13.65 -13.63
CA ASN A 274 3.10 -15.11 -13.80
C ASN A 274 3.95 -15.92 -12.80
N VAL A 275 4.10 -15.43 -11.57
CA VAL A 275 4.77 -16.12 -10.47
C VAL A 275 3.80 -16.43 -9.34
N GLU A 276 3.95 -17.58 -8.71
CA GLU A 276 3.17 -17.97 -7.55
C GLU A 276 4.00 -17.72 -6.28
N PRO A 277 3.52 -16.86 -5.36
CA PRO A 277 4.17 -16.67 -4.07
C PRO A 277 3.89 -17.87 -3.14
N ASP A 278 4.84 -18.12 -2.23
CA ASP A 278 4.67 -19.10 -1.16
C ASP A 278 3.94 -18.47 0.04
N ILE A 279 4.07 -17.16 0.18
CA ILE A 279 3.40 -16.34 1.19
C ILE A 279 2.96 -15.02 0.56
N ILE A 280 1.78 -14.55 0.92
CA ILE A 280 1.29 -13.22 0.58
C ILE A 280 0.94 -12.47 1.86
N THR A 281 1.32 -11.19 1.94
CA THR A 281 0.90 -10.30 3.01
C THR A 281 -0.01 -9.22 2.48
N SER A 282 -0.97 -8.77 3.28
CA SER A 282 -1.83 -7.65 2.91
C SER A 282 -2.41 -6.92 4.13
N ALA A 283 -2.97 -5.73 3.87
CA ALA A 283 -3.60 -4.85 4.85
C ALA A 283 -4.45 -3.79 4.12
N LYS A 284 -4.46 -2.55 4.61
CA LYS A 284 -4.98 -1.33 3.95
C LYS A 284 -6.32 -1.54 3.24
N GLY A 285 -6.27 -1.63 1.91
CA GLY A 285 -7.43 -1.72 1.02
C GLY A 285 -8.40 -2.85 1.35
N MET A 286 -7.91 -3.90 2.00
CA MET A 286 -8.72 -5.02 2.48
C MET A 286 -9.82 -4.59 3.45
N GLY A 287 -9.54 -3.62 4.32
CA GLY A 287 -10.44 -3.21 5.39
C GLY A 287 -11.23 -1.92 5.11
N ASN A 288 -10.94 -1.21 4.04
CA ASN A 288 -11.54 0.10 3.73
C ASN A 288 -11.51 1.10 4.90
N GLY A 289 -10.43 1.08 5.69
CA GLY A 289 -10.22 1.98 6.83
C GLY A 289 -10.21 1.31 8.20
N VAL A 290 -10.70 0.08 8.37
CA VAL A 290 -10.57 -0.64 9.64
C VAL A 290 -9.18 -1.27 9.77
N PRO A 291 -8.60 -1.34 10.99
CA PRO A 291 -7.35 -2.02 11.23
C PRO A 291 -7.43 -3.50 10.88
N ILE A 292 -6.57 -3.96 9.98
CA ILE A 292 -6.49 -5.34 9.53
C ILE A 292 -5.11 -5.62 8.93
N GLY A 293 -4.62 -6.83 9.11
CA GLY A 293 -3.48 -7.41 8.42
C GLY A 293 -3.73 -8.88 8.14
N MET A 294 -3.10 -9.40 7.11
CA MET A 294 -3.26 -10.77 6.65
C MET A 294 -1.92 -11.33 6.18
N THR A 295 -1.61 -12.53 6.60
CA THR A 295 -0.55 -13.38 6.03
C THR A 295 -1.21 -14.67 5.58
N THR A 296 -1.20 -14.95 4.28
CA THR A 296 -1.72 -16.20 3.73
C THR A 296 -0.57 -16.98 3.10
N ALA A 297 -0.44 -18.25 3.45
CA ALA A 297 0.66 -19.10 3.03
C ALA A 297 0.17 -20.44 2.44
N THR A 298 1.07 -21.11 1.75
CA THR A 298 0.85 -22.52 1.35
C THR A 298 0.69 -23.39 2.60
N PRO A 299 0.00 -24.53 2.52
CA PRO A 299 -0.16 -25.43 3.67
C PRO A 299 1.17 -25.82 4.29
N GLU A 300 2.18 -26.11 3.48
CA GLU A 300 3.51 -26.57 3.94
C GLU A 300 4.20 -25.48 4.80
N VAL A 301 4.09 -24.23 4.39
CA VAL A 301 4.66 -23.08 5.13
C VAL A 301 3.87 -22.82 6.40
N ALA A 302 2.54 -22.79 6.32
CA ALA A 302 1.69 -22.50 7.45
C ALA A 302 1.81 -23.59 8.55
N ASP A 303 1.88 -24.88 8.16
CA ASP A 303 1.96 -26.00 9.08
C ASP A 303 3.35 -26.15 9.73
N ALA A 304 4.37 -25.53 9.15
CA ALA A 304 5.70 -25.42 9.74
C ALA A 304 5.78 -24.37 10.85
N TYR A 305 4.74 -23.58 11.09
CA TYR A 305 4.67 -22.60 12.16
C TYR A 305 4.08 -23.25 13.44
N PRO A 306 4.90 -23.93 14.25
CA PRO A 306 4.41 -24.68 15.40
C PRO A 306 4.17 -23.77 16.60
N GLY A 307 3.32 -24.22 17.50
CA GLY A 307 3.19 -23.63 18.82
C GLY A 307 2.18 -22.52 18.93
N LEU A 308 2.12 -21.99 20.15
CA LEU A 308 1.17 -20.96 20.52
C LEU A 308 1.72 -19.59 20.10
N THR A 309 1.19 -19.05 19.03
CA THR A 309 1.27 -17.63 18.72
C THR A 309 -0.12 -17.11 18.52
N PHE A 310 -0.42 -15.93 19.05
CA PHE A 310 -1.72 -15.32 18.85
C PHE A 310 -1.62 -13.80 18.72
N SER A 311 -2.59 -13.23 18.04
CA SER A 311 -2.82 -11.80 18.01
C SER A 311 -4.09 -11.50 18.76
N THR A 312 -4.03 -10.69 19.83
CA THR A 312 -5.21 -10.40 20.65
C THR A 312 -6.36 -9.86 19.82
N PHE A 313 -6.09 -8.99 18.88
CA PHE A 313 -7.09 -8.37 18.00
C PHE A 313 -7.09 -8.91 16.57
N GLY A 314 -6.12 -9.71 16.18
CA GLY A 314 -6.06 -10.33 14.86
C GLY A 314 -7.24 -11.26 14.62
N GLY A 315 -7.83 -11.20 13.44
CA GLY A 315 -9.06 -11.93 13.15
C GLY A 315 -10.30 -11.38 13.89
N ASN A 316 -10.24 -10.12 14.34
CA ASN A 316 -11.36 -9.44 14.98
C ASN A 316 -12.64 -9.54 14.11
N PRO A 317 -13.77 -10.03 14.67
CA PRO A 317 -14.99 -10.23 13.88
C PRO A 317 -15.45 -8.99 13.11
N VAL A 318 -15.28 -7.80 13.67
CA VAL A 318 -15.68 -6.53 13.04
C VAL A 318 -14.81 -6.23 11.81
N SER A 319 -13.49 -6.38 11.94
CA SER A 319 -12.57 -6.20 10.82
C SER A 319 -12.77 -7.25 9.73
N MET A 320 -13.05 -8.50 10.12
CA MET A 320 -13.33 -9.58 9.17
C MET A 320 -14.65 -9.34 8.39
N ALA A 321 -15.69 -8.88 9.07
CA ALA A 321 -16.96 -8.52 8.43
C ALA A 321 -16.79 -7.34 7.45
N ALA A 322 -15.99 -6.35 7.81
CA ALA A 322 -15.66 -5.24 6.92
C ALA A 322 -14.93 -5.74 5.66
N ALA A 323 -13.91 -6.59 5.81
CA ALA A 323 -13.13 -7.14 4.69
C ALA A 323 -14.01 -8.00 3.76
N LEU A 324 -14.90 -8.84 4.30
CA LEU A 324 -15.87 -9.61 3.50
C LEU A 324 -16.79 -8.69 2.70
N ALA A 325 -17.26 -7.59 3.31
CA ALA A 325 -18.10 -6.62 2.62
C ALA A 325 -17.31 -5.89 1.50
N VAL A 326 -16.05 -5.55 1.73
CA VAL A 326 -15.18 -4.94 0.70
C VAL A 326 -14.99 -5.89 -0.48
N ILE A 327 -14.64 -7.15 -0.23
CA ILE A 327 -14.48 -8.16 -1.30
C ILE A 327 -15.77 -8.30 -2.10
N LYS A 328 -16.91 -8.41 -1.40
CA LYS A 328 -18.21 -8.52 -2.05
C LYS A 328 -18.53 -7.30 -2.94
N ILE A 329 -18.23 -6.08 -2.49
CA ILE A 329 -18.43 -4.86 -3.29
C ILE A 329 -17.53 -4.90 -4.53
N ILE A 330 -16.26 -5.29 -4.39
CA ILE A 330 -15.34 -5.39 -5.53
C ILE A 330 -15.85 -6.38 -6.58
N GLU A 331 -16.44 -7.50 -6.15
CA GLU A 331 -17.04 -8.51 -7.04
C GLU A 331 -18.36 -8.03 -7.66
N ASP A 332 -19.30 -7.58 -6.84
CA ASP A 332 -20.66 -7.21 -7.28
C ASP A 332 -20.65 -6.02 -8.24
N GLU A 333 -19.71 -5.09 -8.08
CA GLU A 333 -19.60 -3.87 -8.87
C GLU A 333 -18.50 -3.95 -9.94
N ASP A 334 -17.88 -5.12 -10.09
CA ASP A 334 -16.77 -5.39 -11.02
C ASP A 334 -15.65 -4.31 -11.00
N LEU A 335 -15.26 -3.94 -9.77
CA LEU A 335 -14.34 -2.82 -9.57
C LEU A 335 -12.91 -3.10 -10.05
N ARG A 336 -12.53 -4.35 -10.26
CA ARG A 336 -11.24 -4.71 -10.88
C ARG A 336 -11.21 -4.33 -12.35
N THR A 337 -12.24 -4.66 -13.10
CA THR A 337 -12.39 -4.21 -14.50
C THR A 337 -12.45 -2.69 -14.56
N ASN A 338 -13.19 -2.04 -13.65
CA ASN A 338 -13.21 -0.59 -13.57
C ASN A 338 -11.80 -0.01 -13.34
N ALA A 339 -11.02 -0.58 -12.41
CA ALA A 339 -9.64 -0.15 -12.14
C ALA A 339 -8.72 -0.31 -13.35
N ALA A 340 -8.91 -1.35 -14.16
CA ALA A 340 -8.16 -1.53 -15.42
C ALA A 340 -8.56 -0.46 -16.45
N VAL A 341 -9.84 -0.27 -16.70
CA VAL A 341 -10.36 0.64 -17.73
C VAL A 341 -10.12 2.10 -17.37
N VAL A 342 -10.51 2.51 -16.15
CA VAL A 342 -10.30 3.89 -15.70
C VAL A 342 -8.82 4.16 -15.47
N GLY A 343 -8.05 3.16 -14.99
CA GLY A 343 -6.61 3.27 -14.83
C GLY A 343 -5.85 3.47 -16.15
N ALA A 344 -6.27 2.80 -17.23
CA ALA A 344 -5.71 3.02 -18.57
C ALA A 344 -5.98 4.44 -19.06
N TYR A 345 -7.23 4.92 -18.93
CA TYR A 345 -7.59 6.30 -19.22
C TYR A 345 -6.78 7.30 -18.39
N PHE A 346 -6.62 7.03 -17.10
CA PHE A 346 -5.83 7.88 -16.21
C PHE A 346 -4.36 7.96 -16.64
N ARG A 347 -3.77 6.82 -17.02
CA ARG A 347 -2.41 6.77 -17.57
C ARG A 347 -2.26 7.66 -18.80
N GLU A 348 -3.17 7.55 -19.75
CA GLU A 348 -3.19 8.37 -20.96
C GLU A 348 -3.19 9.87 -20.62
N ARG A 349 -4.08 10.30 -19.70
CA ARG A 349 -4.15 11.68 -19.24
C ARG A 349 -2.87 12.18 -18.56
N LEU A 350 -2.19 11.31 -17.81
CA LEU A 350 -0.90 11.67 -17.18
C LEU A 350 0.25 11.76 -18.19
N GLU A 351 0.26 10.94 -19.25
CA GLU A 351 1.24 11.05 -20.33
C GLU A 351 1.05 12.36 -21.12
N GLU A 352 -0.20 12.80 -21.34
CA GLU A 352 -0.48 14.12 -21.93
C GLU A 352 0.10 15.27 -21.09
N LEU A 353 -0.02 15.20 -19.75
CA LEU A 353 0.62 16.18 -18.86
C LEU A 353 2.15 16.15 -19.00
N LYS A 354 2.74 14.96 -19.12
CA LYS A 354 4.18 14.80 -19.32
C LYS A 354 4.65 15.43 -20.63
N GLU A 355 3.88 15.27 -21.72
CA GLU A 355 4.20 15.95 -22.99
C GLU A 355 4.15 17.48 -22.84
N LYS A 356 3.21 17.99 -22.06
CA LYS A 356 3.02 19.43 -21.84
C LYS A 356 4.05 20.05 -20.89
N TYR A 357 4.49 19.34 -19.87
CA TYR A 357 5.33 19.87 -18.78
C TYR A 357 6.66 19.14 -18.67
N LEU A 358 7.76 19.82 -19.00
CA LEU A 358 9.12 19.25 -19.00
C LEU A 358 9.59 18.78 -17.61
N VAL A 359 9.04 19.34 -16.54
CA VAL A 359 9.35 18.95 -15.17
C VAL A 359 8.93 17.50 -14.86
N ILE A 360 7.99 16.93 -15.62
CA ILE A 360 7.56 15.54 -15.48
C ILE A 360 8.54 14.65 -16.23
N GLY A 361 9.41 13.96 -15.51
CA GLY A 361 10.42 13.06 -16.09
C GLY A 361 9.88 11.67 -16.41
N ASP A 362 8.99 11.14 -15.55
CA ASP A 362 8.45 9.78 -15.69
C ASP A 362 7.01 9.69 -15.22
N VAL A 363 6.22 8.86 -15.92
CA VAL A 363 4.86 8.45 -15.54
C VAL A 363 4.85 6.94 -15.40
N ARG A 364 4.45 6.42 -14.24
CA ARG A 364 4.44 4.98 -13.96
C ARG A 364 3.33 4.56 -13.01
N GLY A 365 3.11 3.26 -12.91
CA GLY A 365 2.08 2.66 -12.07
C GLY A 365 1.29 1.61 -12.83
N MET A 366 0.24 1.07 -12.22
CA MET A 366 -0.71 0.14 -12.82
C MET A 366 -2.12 0.40 -12.25
N GLY A 367 -3.14 0.23 -13.08
CA GLY A 367 -4.51 0.48 -12.69
C GLY A 367 -4.70 1.88 -12.09
N LEU A 368 -5.29 1.96 -10.92
CA LEU A 368 -5.54 3.21 -10.19
C LEU A 368 -4.41 3.61 -9.21
N MET A 369 -3.25 2.99 -9.34
CA MET A 369 -2.02 3.29 -8.61
C MET A 369 -1.03 3.93 -9.58
N GLN A 370 -1.02 5.28 -9.70
CA GLN A 370 -0.26 6.04 -10.70
C GLN A 370 0.66 7.06 -10.03
N ALA A 371 1.80 7.34 -10.64
CA ALA A 371 2.77 8.31 -10.13
C ALA A 371 3.40 9.16 -11.24
N LEU A 372 3.74 10.39 -10.86
CA LEU A 372 4.53 11.33 -11.65
C LEU A 372 5.86 11.57 -10.91
N GLU A 373 6.99 11.34 -11.57
CA GLU A 373 8.29 11.69 -11.04
C GLU A 373 8.77 13.01 -11.60
N LEU A 374 9.04 13.98 -10.74
CA LEU A 374 9.46 15.31 -11.14
C LEU A 374 10.98 15.44 -11.12
N VAL A 375 11.51 16.08 -12.15
CA VAL A 375 12.93 16.30 -12.38
C VAL A 375 13.18 17.74 -12.82
N LYS A 376 14.36 18.28 -12.49
CA LYS A 376 14.79 19.59 -13.00
C LYS A 376 15.14 19.52 -14.47
N ASP A 377 15.63 18.37 -14.91
CA ASP A 377 16.05 18.11 -16.27
C ASP A 377 15.87 16.62 -16.61
N ARG A 378 15.32 16.31 -17.79
CA ARG A 378 15.00 14.93 -18.21
C ARG A 378 16.22 14.09 -18.60
N GLU A 379 17.32 14.71 -19.01
CA GLU A 379 18.55 14.00 -19.40
C GLU A 379 19.34 13.58 -18.17
N THR A 380 19.59 14.51 -17.27
CA THR A 380 20.30 14.24 -16.01
C THR A 380 19.44 13.54 -14.99
N LYS A 381 18.12 13.66 -15.10
CA LYS A 381 17.11 13.15 -14.16
C LYS A 381 17.31 13.69 -12.74
N GLU A 382 17.88 14.89 -12.59
CA GLU A 382 18.06 15.51 -11.28
C GLU A 382 16.70 15.66 -10.58
N PRO A 383 16.50 15.09 -9.35
CA PRO A 383 15.22 15.16 -8.65
C PRO A 383 14.78 16.59 -8.35
N ASP A 384 13.47 16.87 -8.48
CA ASP A 384 12.87 18.14 -8.12
C ASP A 384 11.81 18.02 -7.03
N PRO A 385 12.19 17.86 -5.76
CA PRO A 385 11.24 17.80 -4.65
C PRO A 385 10.54 19.14 -4.39
N GLN A 386 11.12 20.26 -4.80
CA GLN A 386 10.51 21.58 -4.59
C GLN A 386 9.26 21.76 -5.46
N SER A 387 9.33 21.32 -6.71
CA SER A 387 8.16 21.33 -7.59
C SER A 387 7.07 20.40 -7.08
N VAL A 388 7.42 19.23 -6.48
CA VAL A 388 6.41 18.37 -5.83
C VAL A 388 5.71 19.11 -4.71
N LEU A 389 6.41 19.81 -3.82
CA LEU A 389 5.79 20.56 -2.71
C LEU A 389 4.85 21.65 -3.22
N LYS A 390 5.24 22.39 -4.27
CA LYS A 390 4.40 23.41 -4.89
C LYS A 390 3.11 22.81 -5.48
N VAL A 391 3.24 21.74 -6.31
CA VAL A 391 2.09 21.05 -6.90
C VAL A 391 1.17 20.49 -5.81
N PHE A 392 1.75 19.95 -4.75
CA PHE A 392 1.03 19.38 -3.62
C PHE A 392 0.14 20.43 -2.91
N GLU A 393 0.65 21.63 -2.61
CA GLU A 393 -0.12 22.71 -2.01
C GLU A 393 -1.13 23.30 -3.01
N GLU A 394 -0.77 23.43 -4.29
CA GLU A 394 -1.65 23.96 -5.31
C GLU A 394 -2.85 23.05 -5.60
N THR A 395 -2.67 21.73 -5.63
CA THR A 395 -3.79 20.79 -5.78
C THR A 395 -4.71 20.83 -4.58
N ARG A 396 -4.19 20.95 -3.34
CA ARG A 396 -4.99 21.13 -2.13
C ARG A 396 -5.87 22.38 -2.21
N ARG A 397 -5.29 23.53 -2.62
CA ARG A 397 -6.04 24.78 -2.80
C ARG A 397 -7.17 24.68 -3.81
N ARG A 398 -7.07 23.71 -4.75
CA ARG A 398 -8.08 23.40 -5.76
C ARG A 398 -9.04 22.28 -5.34
N GLY A 399 -9.00 21.87 -4.08
CA GLY A 399 -9.89 20.84 -3.56
C GLY A 399 -9.52 19.42 -3.95
N VAL A 400 -8.23 19.14 -4.21
CA VAL A 400 -7.75 17.79 -4.55
C VAL A 400 -6.58 17.41 -3.64
N LEU A 401 -6.68 16.24 -2.98
CA LEU A 401 -5.65 15.70 -2.12
C LEU A 401 -4.91 14.57 -2.84
N ILE A 402 -3.58 14.69 -2.92
CA ILE A 402 -2.68 13.71 -3.54
C ILE A 402 -1.63 13.23 -2.54
N GLY A 403 -0.83 12.23 -2.90
CA GLY A 403 0.28 11.74 -2.11
C GLY A 403 1.64 12.15 -2.64
N LYS A 404 2.67 12.05 -1.82
CA LYS A 404 4.06 12.22 -2.21
C LYS A 404 4.91 11.04 -1.74
N GLY A 405 6.04 10.79 -2.42
CA GLY A 405 6.95 9.70 -2.10
C GLY A 405 8.23 9.73 -2.91
N GLY A 406 8.87 8.54 -3.00
CA GLY A 406 10.19 8.42 -3.60
C GLY A 406 11.31 8.80 -2.64
N LEU A 407 12.49 8.20 -2.81
CA LEU A 407 13.65 8.41 -1.94
C LEU A 407 14.08 9.88 -1.86
N TYR A 408 13.89 10.62 -2.93
CA TYR A 408 14.27 12.02 -3.03
C TYR A 408 13.11 12.99 -2.79
N GLY A 409 11.90 12.48 -2.44
CA GLY A 409 10.71 13.30 -2.24
C GLY A 409 10.16 13.96 -3.51
N ASN A 410 10.58 13.48 -4.68
CA ASN A 410 10.28 14.05 -5.99
C ASN A 410 9.18 13.32 -6.77
N VAL A 411 8.37 12.50 -6.10
CA VAL A 411 7.30 11.72 -6.74
C VAL A 411 5.94 12.12 -6.18
N ILE A 412 5.03 12.50 -7.06
CA ILE A 412 3.60 12.62 -6.79
C ILE A 412 3.00 11.22 -6.93
N ARG A 413 2.25 10.77 -5.93
CA ARG A 413 1.57 9.48 -5.92
C ARG A 413 0.06 9.67 -5.84
N THR A 414 -0.66 8.91 -6.62
CA THR A 414 -2.13 8.88 -6.59
C THR A 414 -2.61 7.45 -6.44
N GLY A 415 -3.46 7.23 -5.47
CA GLY A 415 -4.10 5.93 -5.20
C GLY A 415 -5.60 6.12 -5.17
N MET A 416 -6.19 6.36 -6.34
CA MET A 416 -7.63 6.60 -6.47
C MET A 416 -8.44 5.37 -6.04
N MET A 417 -9.63 5.57 -5.50
CA MET A 417 -10.52 4.48 -5.09
C MET A 417 -10.97 3.65 -6.29
N LEU A 418 -11.29 2.38 -6.06
CA LEU A 418 -11.61 1.44 -7.16
C LEU A 418 -12.88 1.81 -7.92
N ASN A 419 -13.80 2.53 -7.28
CA ASN A 419 -15.03 3.07 -7.88
C ASN A 419 -14.86 4.45 -8.52
N SER A 420 -13.63 4.88 -8.78
CA SER A 420 -13.34 6.11 -9.54
C SER A 420 -13.91 6.04 -10.94
N THR A 421 -14.30 7.20 -11.46
CA THR A 421 -14.82 7.37 -12.81
C THR A 421 -13.87 8.21 -13.66
N LYS A 422 -14.11 8.28 -14.96
CA LYS A 422 -13.38 9.22 -15.84
C LYS A 422 -13.55 10.67 -15.42
N ASP A 423 -14.72 11.02 -14.87
CA ASP A 423 -14.97 12.40 -14.38
C ASP A 423 -14.10 12.73 -13.17
N THR A 424 -13.97 11.81 -12.20
CA THR A 424 -13.05 12.02 -11.07
C THR A 424 -11.58 12.05 -11.50
N VAL A 425 -11.20 11.31 -12.54
CA VAL A 425 -9.88 11.43 -13.15
C VAL A 425 -9.70 12.81 -13.77
N ASN A 426 -10.70 13.31 -14.52
CA ASN A 426 -10.62 14.64 -15.14
C ASN A 426 -10.50 15.75 -14.08
N GLU A 427 -11.27 15.69 -12.96
CA GLU A 427 -11.14 16.62 -11.84
C GLU A 427 -9.71 16.65 -11.28
N LEU A 428 -9.07 15.49 -11.10
CA LEU A 428 -7.66 15.41 -10.69
C LEU A 428 -6.72 15.99 -11.74
N ILE A 429 -6.89 15.65 -13.02
CA ILE A 429 -6.04 16.14 -14.12
C ILE A 429 -6.12 17.65 -14.26
N GLU A 430 -7.31 18.24 -14.18
CA GLU A 430 -7.51 19.70 -14.21
C GLU A 430 -6.78 20.40 -13.06
N ALA A 431 -6.85 19.82 -11.85
CA ALA A 431 -6.13 20.36 -10.70
C ALA A 431 -4.61 20.25 -10.87
N LEU A 432 -4.11 19.13 -11.40
CA LEU A 432 -2.69 18.94 -11.68
C LEU A 432 -2.21 19.88 -12.80
N ASP A 433 -2.96 20.00 -13.90
CA ASP A 433 -2.63 20.90 -15.01
C ASP A 433 -2.52 22.35 -14.55
N ALA A 434 -3.51 22.80 -13.76
CA ALA A 434 -3.49 24.13 -13.19
C ALA A 434 -2.34 24.33 -12.19
N ALA A 435 -1.96 23.29 -11.41
CA ALA A 435 -0.84 23.37 -10.49
C ALA A 435 0.52 23.41 -11.23
N PHE A 436 0.71 22.57 -12.25
CA PHE A 436 1.92 22.57 -13.08
C PHE A 436 2.11 23.88 -13.85
N SER A 437 1.03 24.53 -14.25
CA SER A 437 1.09 25.86 -14.93
C SER A 437 1.63 26.98 -14.04
N GLN A 438 1.77 26.76 -12.73
CA GLN A 438 2.33 27.72 -11.76
C GLN A 438 3.81 27.47 -11.43
N LEU A 439 4.43 26.44 -12.02
CA LEU A 439 5.84 26.16 -11.84
C LEU A 439 6.72 27.02 -12.74
#